data_e9d8aa9cb872d9d2fa571780a42ce241
#
_entry.id   e9d8aa9cb872d9d2fa571780a42ce241
#
_cell.length_a   1.000
_cell.length_b   1.000
_cell.length_c   1.000
_cell.angle_alpha   90.00
_cell.angle_beta   90.00
_cell.angle_gamma   90.00
#
_symmetry.space_group_name_H-M   'P 1'
#
loop_
_entity.id
_entity.type
_entity.pdbx_description
1 polymer ?
#
loop_
_entity_poly.entity_id
_entity_poly.type
_entity_poly.pdbx_seq_one_letter_code
_entity_poly.pdbx_strand_id
1 'polypeptide(L)'
;MVDKTVERHYEMPKYELSQLHEYLTNVLQLEAVACKDWLTNKVDRSVTGKVARQQCQGELQLPLSDCGVVALDYRGEKGIATSIGHAPQAALADPAAGSILSVSEALTNLVWAPMAEGMDSISLSANWMWPCRSQEGEDARLYTAVKALSDFCCALQINVPTGKDSLSMTQKYPNGEKVISPGTVIVSAGGEVSDVKKVVSPVLVNNEKTTLYHIDFSFDELKLGGSAFAQSLGKVGDDVPCVQDAEYFRDAFLAVQELVNKGLILAGHDISAGGLITTLLEMCFANVEGGMEISLDKMKEQDIVKILFAENPGIVIQVSDKHKEEVKKILEDAGVGYLKLGKPTDERHILVSKGDATYQFGIDYMRDVWYSSSYLLDRKQSMNGCAKKRFENYKMQPVEFAFMPEFKGKL
;
A
#
# COMPACT_ATOMS: atom_id res chain seq x y z
N MET A 1 -20.29 -30.87 7.78
CA MET A 1 -20.76 -30.26 9.04
C MET A 1 -20.95 -28.79 8.71
N VAL A 2 -22.16 -28.29 8.78
CA VAL A 2 -22.40 -26.84 8.52
C VAL A 2 -22.14 -26.15 9.84
N ASP A 3 -21.06 -25.42 9.93
CA ASP A 3 -20.79 -24.58 11.08
C ASP A 3 -21.85 -23.47 11.16
N LYS A 4 -22.23 -23.10 12.38
CA LYS A 4 -23.21 -22.04 12.56
C LYS A 4 -22.52 -20.70 12.34
N THR A 5 -23.13 -19.84 11.54
CA THR A 5 -22.74 -18.45 11.44
C THR A 5 -22.85 -17.79 12.81
N VAL A 6 -21.78 -17.20 13.30
CA VAL A 6 -21.73 -16.39 14.52
C VAL A 6 -21.62 -14.93 14.08
N GLU A 7 -22.65 -14.14 14.37
CA GLU A 7 -22.60 -12.70 14.17
C GLU A 7 -21.61 -12.08 15.18
N ARG A 8 -20.76 -11.21 14.70
CA ARG A 8 -19.81 -10.43 15.51
C ARG A 8 -20.02 -8.96 15.21
N HIS A 9 -20.09 -8.17 16.25
CA HIS A 9 -20.20 -6.72 16.16
C HIS A 9 -18.99 -6.07 16.79
N TYR A 10 -18.41 -5.13 16.09
CA TYR A 10 -17.24 -4.39 16.52
C TYR A 10 -17.56 -2.89 16.58
N GLU A 11 -17.38 -2.32 17.77
CA GLU A 11 -17.63 -0.90 17.99
C GLU A 11 -16.75 -0.05 17.06
N MET A 12 -17.37 0.94 16.40
CA MET A 12 -16.64 1.94 15.61
C MET A 12 -15.77 2.83 16.51
N PRO A 13 -14.60 3.26 16.04
CA PRO A 13 -13.76 4.18 16.78
C PRO A 13 -14.50 5.53 16.97
N LYS A 14 -14.39 6.10 18.17
CA LYS A 14 -14.77 7.48 18.46
C LYS A 14 -13.53 8.34 18.41
N TYR A 15 -13.60 9.46 17.75
CA TYR A 15 -12.46 10.35 17.56
C TYR A 15 -12.89 11.81 17.54
N GLU A 16 -11.91 12.67 17.78
CA GLU A 16 -12.07 14.13 17.73
C GLU A 16 -10.98 14.75 16.86
N LEU A 17 -11.34 15.71 16.04
CA LEU A 17 -10.44 16.35 15.08
C LEU A 17 -9.23 17.01 15.76
N SER A 18 -9.36 17.48 16.99
CA SER A 18 -8.28 18.08 17.78
C SER A 18 -7.08 17.15 18.01
N GLN A 19 -7.28 15.82 17.90
CA GLN A 19 -6.27 14.80 18.12
C GLN A 19 -5.65 14.27 16.81
N LEU A 20 -5.89 14.89 15.66
CA LEU A 20 -5.47 14.42 14.35
C LEU A 20 -3.98 14.04 14.28
N HIS A 21 -3.10 14.88 14.84
CA HIS A 21 -1.65 14.61 14.86
C HIS A 21 -1.27 13.42 15.75
N GLU A 22 -1.98 13.24 16.87
CA GLU A 22 -1.78 12.09 17.75
C GLU A 22 -2.21 10.79 17.05
N TYR A 23 -3.36 10.81 16.37
CA TYR A 23 -3.82 9.67 15.58
C TYR A 23 -2.81 9.27 14.51
N LEU A 24 -2.29 10.24 13.75
CA LEU A 24 -1.27 9.97 12.75
C LEU A 24 0.00 9.37 13.37
N THR A 25 0.46 9.93 14.50
CA THR A 25 1.61 9.41 15.23
C THR A 25 1.39 7.96 15.67
N ASN A 26 0.20 7.61 16.16
CA ASN A 26 -0.13 6.26 16.59
C ASN A 26 -0.23 5.30 15.39
N VAL A 27 -0.87 5.71 14.30
CA VAL A 27 -0.99 4.92 13.06
C VAL A 27 0.38 4.61 12.47
N LEU A 28 1.26 5.60 12.35
CA LEU A 28 2.61 5.41 11.78
C LEU A 28 3.50 4.46 12.61
N GLN A 29 3.18 4.25 13.90
CA GLN A 29 3.92 3.32 14.77
C GLN A 29 3.37 1.90 14.77
N LEU A 30 2.20 1.64 14.19
CA LEU A 30 1.67 0.29 14.07
C LEU A 30 2.59 -0.57 13.21
N GLU A 31 2.76 -1.82 13.59
CA GLU A 31 3.64 -2.74 12.89
C GLU A 31 3.24 -2.93 11.42
N ALA A 32 1.95 -2.91 11.10
CA ALA A 32 1.46 -2.99 9.71
C ALA A 32 1.88 -1.79 8.86
N VAL A 33 1.93 -0.56 9.44
CA VAL A 33 2.23 0.70 8.74
C VAL A 33 3.72 1.05 8.81
N ALA A 34 4.35 0.85 9.95
CA ALA A 34 5.72 1.31 10.24
C ALA A 34 6.78 0.71 9.31
N CYS A 35 7.90 1.40 9.22
CA CYS A 35 9.07 1.01 8.44
C CYS A 35 9.52 -0.43 8.70
N LYS A 36 9.84 -1.17 7.66
CA LYS A 36 10.35 -2.55 7.71
C LYS A 36 11.87 -2.65 7.57
N ASP A 37 12.62 -1.58 7.83
CA ASP A 37 14.09 -1.57 7.73
C ASP A 37 14.74 -2.70 8.55
N TRP A 38 14.19 -3.02 9.72
CA TRP A 38 14.67 -4.10 10.57
C TRP A 38 14.66 -5.49 9.91
N LEU A 39 13.88 -5.67 8.85
CA LEU A 39 13.86 -6.85 7.98
C LEU A 39 14.69 -6.65 6.71
N THR A 40 14.38 -5.59 5.96
CA THR A 40 14.85 -5.41 4.58
C THR A 40 16.35 -5.14 4.48
N ASN A 41 16.94 -4.44 5.43
CA ASN A 41 18.37 -4.15 5.42
C ASN A 41 19.27 -5.24 6.02
N LYS A 42 18.68 -6.38 6.39
CA LYS A 42 19.41 -7.57 6.88
C LYS A 42 19.43 -8.74 5.90
N VAL A 43 18.80 -8.57 4.74
CA VAL A 43 18.71 -9.58 3.69
C VAL A 43 19.40 -9.10 2.43
N ASP A 44 19.75 -10.02 1.56
CA ASP A 44 20.28 -9.69 0.24
C ASP A 44 19.19 -9.03 -0.61
N ARG A 45 19.47 -7.83 -1.11
CA ARG A 45 18.58 -7.05 -1.99
C ARG A 45 18.93 -7.18 -3.47
N SER A 46 19.97 -7.91 -3.80
CA SER A 46 20.55 -7.98 -5.15
C SER A 46 20.73 -9.42 -5.64
N VAL A 47 19.88 -10.33 -5.17
CA VAL A 47 19.93 -11.75 -5.55
C VAL A 47 19.92 -11.87 -7.08
N THR A 48 20.85 -12.68 -7.63
CA THR A 48 21.12 -12.88 -9.06
C THR A 48 21.67 -11.68 -9.83
N GLY A 49 21.67 -10.47 -9.25
CA GLY A 49 22.09 -9.24 -9.94
C GLY A 49 21.17 -8.78 -11.07
N LYS A 50 19.97 -9.38 -11.20
CA LYS A 50 18.96 -9.02 -12.21
C LYS A 50 17.77 -8.25 -11.62
N VAL A 51 17.90 -7.76 -10.40
CA VAL A 51 16.85 -6.99 -9.74
C VAL A 51 16.69 -5.63 -10.44
N ALA A 52 15.52 -5.41 -11.04
CA ALA A 52 15.17 -4.13 -11.68
C ALA A 52 14.46 -3.18 -10.70
N ARG A 53 13.68 -3.72 -9.76
CA ARG A 53 13.06 -2.97 -8.66
C ARG A 53 13.22 -3.77 -7.37
N GLN A 54 13.90 -3.18 -6.39
CA GLN A 54 14.06 -3.74 -5.05
C GLN A 54 13.13 -3.04 -4.05
N GLN A 55 13.08 -3.54 -2.82
CA GLN A 55 12.23 -2.99 -1.76
C GLN A 55 12.62 -1.58 -1.31
N CYS A 56 13.89 -1.21 -1.34
CA CYS A 56 14.34 0.11 -0.91
C CYS A 56 14.40 1.12 -2.07
N GLN A 57 13.95 2.35 -1.82
CA GLN A 57 13.79 3.40 -2.82
C GLN A 57 14.35 4.74 -2.31
N GLY A 58 14.58 5.65 -3.28
CA GLY A 58 14.97 7.04 -3.05
C GLY A 58 16.36 7.24 -2.46
N GLU A 59 16.67 8.47 -2.12
CA GLU A 59 17.98 8.89 -1.60
C GLU A 59 18.32 8.20 -0.29
N LEU A 60 17.36 8.04 0.62
CA LEU A 60 17.55 7.42 1.92
C LEU A 60 17.44 5.89 1.92
N GLN A 61 17.17 5.28 0.77
CA GLN A 61 17.04 3.83 0.62
C GLN A 61 16.07 3.20 1.64
N LEU A 62 14.86 3.75 1.71
CA LEU A 62 13.80 3.27 2.60
C LEU A 62 12.93 2.19 1.92
N PRO A 63 12.42 1.22 2.68
CA PRO A 63 11.61 0.11 2.15
C PRO A 63 10.18 0.54 1.81
N LEU A 64 10.00 1.17 0.66
CA LEU A 64 8.76 1.82 0.22
C LEU A 64 8.24 1.27 -1.12
N SER A 65 8.88 0.25 -1.68
CA SER A 65 8.48 -0.29 -2.99
C SER A 65 7.24 -1.16 -2.88
N ASP A 66 6.24 -0.91 -3.70
CA ASP A 66 4.97 -1.63 -3.73
C ASP A 66 5.14 -3.03 -4.34
N CYS A 67 6.02 -3.16 -5.33
CA CYS A 67 6.34 -4.43 -5.97
C CYS A 67 7.85 -4.67 -6.14
N GLY A 68 8.22 -5.94 -6.22
CA GLY A 68 9.54 -6.37 -6.64
C GLY A 68 9.55 -6.74 -8.11
N VAL A 69 10.60 -6.35 -8.86
CA VAL A 69 10.74 -6.69 -10.27
C VAL A 69 12.13 -7.24 -10.56
N VAL A 70 12.18 -8.39 -11.23
CA VAL A 70 13.41 -9.06 -11.66
C VAL A 70 13.42 -9.17 -13.18
N ALA A 71 14.50 -8.74 -13.82
CA ALA A 71 14.70 -8.91 -15.25
C ALA A 71 14.96 -10.38 -15.62
N LEU A 72 14.50 -10.84 -16.76
CA LEU A 72 14.74 -12.22 -17.23
C LEU A 72 16.20 -12.45 -17.62
N ASP A 73 16.84 -11.43 -18.17
CA ASP A 73 18.24 -11.46 -18.58
C ASP A 73 18.94 -10.12 -18.35
N TYR A 74 20.22 -10.00 -18.68
CA TYR A 74 21.02 -8.79 -18.45
C TYR A 74 20.94 -7.76 -19.60
N ARG A 75 20.27 -8.06 -20.69
CA ARG A 75 20.24 -7.21 -21.90
C ARG A 75 18.84 -6.88 -22.35
N GLY A 76 17.88 -7.72 -22.00
CA GLY A 76 16.48 -7.57 -22.38
C GLY A 76 15.75 -6.53 -21.53
N GLU A 77 14.50 -6.30 -21.90
CA GLU A 77 13.60 -5.38 -21.24
C GLU A 77 12.53 -6.12 -20.41
N LYS A 78 12.31 -7.41 -20.70
CA LYS A 78 11.30 -8.23 -20.05
C LYS A 78 11.69 -8.63 -18.63
N GLY A 79 10.67 -8.77 -17.77
CA GLY A 79 10.85 -9.16 -16.39
C GLY A 79 9.66 -9.92 -15.82
N ILE A 80 9.74 -10.17 -14.52
CA ILE A 80 8.63 -10.66 -13.70
C ILE A 80 8.46 -9.69 -12.55
N ALA A 81 7.23 -9.23 -12.32
CA ALA A 81 6.86 -8.47 -11.15
C ALA A 81 6.14 -9.35 -10.12
N THR A 82 6.31 -9.05 -8.85
CA THR A 82 5.60 -9.69 -7.73
C THR A 82 5.19 -8.66 -6.70
N SER A 83 4.02 -8.88 -6.09
CA SER A 83 3.48 -8.07 -5.00
C SER A 83 2.73 -8.93 -4.00
N ILE A 84 2.33 -8.33 -2.88
CA ILE A 84 1.56 -8.99 -1.81
C ILE A 84 0.43 -8.06 -1.39
N GLY A 85 -0.71 -8.66 -1.00
CA GLY A 85 -1.81 -7.96 -0.35
C GLY A 85 -2.41 -8.78 0.78
N HIS A 86 -2.89 -8.09 1.83
CA HIS A 86 -3.56 -8.68 2.97
C HIS A 86 -4.39 -7.62 3.73
N ALA A 87 -5.48 -8.03 4.37
CA ALA A 87 -6.35 -7.14 5.14
C ALA A 87 -6.90 -7.83 6.40
N PRO A 88 -6.05 -8.23 7.37
CA PRO A 88 -6.46 -9.02 8.52
C PRO A 88 -7.42 -8.29 9.46
N GLN A 89 -7.29 -6.97 9.63
CA GLN A 89 -8.16 -6.16 10.47
C GLN A 89 -9.57 -6.07 9.86
N ALA A 90 -9.65 -5.82 8.56
CA ALA A 90 -10.91 -5.82 7.81
C ALA A 90 -11.58 -7.21 7.87
N ALA A 91 -10.81 -8.29 7.70
CA ALA A 91 -11.31 -9.66 7.76
C ALA A 91 -11.85 -10.07 9.13
N LEU A 92 -11.43 -9.41 10.22
CA LEU A 92 -12.04 -9.62 11.56
C LEU A 92 -13.50 -9.18 11.57
N ALA A 93 -13.82 -8.01 11.02
CA ALA A 93 -15.17 -7.50 10.96
C ALA A 93 -15.96 -8.20 9.84
N ASP A 94 -15.45 -8.16 8.62
CA ASP A 94 -16.07 -8.75 7.44
C ASP A 94 -15.08 -9.63 6.66
N PRO A 95 -15.23 -10.97 6.71
CA PRO A 95 -14.33 -11.89 6.03
C PRO A 95 -14.42 -11.80 4.49
N ALA A 96 -15.58 -11.41 3.94
CA ALA A 96 -15.74 -11.21 2.49
C ALA A 96 -14.99 -9.96 2.03
N ALA A 97 -15.25 -8.81 2.68
CA ALA A 97 -14.57 -7.56 2.39
C ALA A 97 -13.05 -7.69 2.57
N GLY A 98 -12.58 -8.27 3.69
CA GLY A 98 -11.16 -8.47 3.93
C GLY A 98 -10.46 -9.33 2.88
N SER A 99 -11.15 -10.32 2.31
CA SER A 99 -10.59 -11.16 1.24
C SER A 99 -10.53 -10.42 -0.11
N ILE A 100 -11.54 -9.64 -0.44
CA ILE A 100 -11.54 -8.78 -1.62
C ILE A 100 -10.44 -7.71 -1.49
N LEU A 101 -10.33 -7.06 -0.32
CA LEU A 101 -9.28 -6.06 -0.05
C LEU A 101 -7.87 -6.66 -0.17
N SER A 102 -7.67 -7.92 0.26
CA SER A 102 -6.38 -8.60 0.10
C SER A 102 -5.98 -8.78 -1.37
N VAL A 103 -6.95 -9.12 -2.24
CA VAL A 103 -6.72 -9.17 -3.70
C VAL A 103 -6.47 -7.78 -4.26
N SER A 104 -7.28 -6.81 -3.85
CA SER A 104 -7.17 -5.43 -4.32
C SER A 104 -5.82 -4.83 -4.00
N GLU A 105 -5.31 -4.99 -2.77
CA GLU A 105 -4.00 -4.51 -2.36
C GLU A 105 -2.87 -5.19 -3.15
N ALA A 106 -2.94 -6.51 -3.37
CA ALA A 106 -1.96 -7.19 -4.21
C ALA A 106 -1.92 -6.60 -5.64
N LEU A 107 -3.07 -6.22 -6.19
CA LEU A 107 -3.17 -5.65 -7.54
C LEU A 107 -2.78 -4.16 -7.57
N THR A 108 -3.17 -3.33 -6.62
CA THR A 108 -2.74 -1.92 -6.54
C THR A 108 -1.24 -1.80 -6.27
N ASN A 109 -0.65 -2.77 -5.58
CA ASN A 109 0.80 -2.89 -5.43
C ASN A 109 1.50 -3.34 -6.73
N LEU A 110 0.83 -4.15 -7.57
CA LEU A 110 1.42 -4.65 -8.82
C LEU A 110 1.29 -3.66 -9.99
N VAL A 111 0.31 -2.75 -9.95
CA VAL A 111 -0.06 -1.87 -11.07
C VAL A 111 1.07 -0.98 -11.60
N TRP A 112 2.11 -0.78 -10.81
CA TRP A 112 3.28 0.05 -11.13
C TRP A 112 4.26 -0.60 -12.11
N ALA A 113 4.15 -1.90 -12.33
CA ALA A 113 4.92 -2.62 -13.35
C ALA A 113 4.09 -2.71 -14.65
N PRO A 114 4.67 -2.44 -15.83
CA PRO A 114 3.96 -2.56 -17.10
C PRO A 114 3.72 -4.05 -17.43
N MET A 115 2.56 -4.56 -17.09
CA MET A 115 2.17 -5.94 -17.32
C MET A 115 2.07 -6.24 -18.82
N ALA A 116 2.60 -7.37 -19.26
CA ALA A 116 2.76 -7.69 -20.69
C ALA A 116 1.42 -7.76 -21.45
N GLU A 117 0.37 -8.31 -20.80
CA GLU A 117 -0.99 -8.45 -21.34
C GLU A 117 -2.03 -7.89 -20.34
N GLY A 118 -1.69 -6.80 -19.62
CA GLY A 118 -2.54 -6.24 -18.58
C GLY A 118 -2.88 -7.29 -17.51
N MET A 119 -4.13 -7.38 -17.10
CA MET A 119 -4.58 -8.36 -16.10
C MET A 119 -4.44 -9.83 -16.56
N ASP A 120 -4.47 -10.11 -17.84
CA ASP A 120 -4.42 -11.48 -18.37
C ASP A 120 -3.05 -12.14 -18.16
N SER A 121 -1.99 -11.35 -17.92
CA SER A 121 -0.66 -11.85 -17.56
C SER A 121 -0.45 -12.06 -16.05
N ILE A 122 -1.46 -11.81 -15.22
CA ILE A 122 -1.37 -11.91 -13.75
C ILE A 122 -1.91 -13.26 -13.27
N SER A 123 -1.17 -13.88 -12.35
CA SER A 123 -1.62 -15.05 -11.58
C SER A 123 -1.50 -14.76 -10.08
N LEU A 124 -2.44 -15.29 -9.32
CA LEU A 124 -2.46 -15.13 -7.86
C LEU A 124 -2.15 -16.43 -7.15
N SER A 125 -1.61 -16.32 -5.94
CA SER A 125 -1.51 -17.41 -4.97
C SER A 125 -2.17 -16.96 -3.66
N ALA A 126 -3.14 -17.73 -3.16
CA ALA A 126 -3.88 -17.40 -1.95
C ALA A 126 -3.46 -18.29 -0.77
N ASN A 127 -2.86 -17.69 0.25
CA ASN A 127 -2.43 -18.38 1.45
C ASN A 127 -3.36 -18.04 2.62
N TRP A 128 -4.22 -18.99 2.98
CA TRP A 128 -5.22 -18.85 4.04
C TRP A 128 -4.64 -19.22 5.39
N MET A 129 -4.78 -18.33 6.36
CA MET A 129 -4.43 -18.56 7.76
C MET A 129 -5.66 -18.29 8.60
N TRP A 130 -6.29 -19.37 9.12
CA TRP A 130 -7.60 -19.29 9.75
C TRP A 130 -7.69 -20.12 11.03
N PRO A 131 -8.35 -19.62 12.09
CA PRO A 131 -8.44 -20.33 13.36
C PRO A 131 -9.66 -21.27 13.45
N CYS A 132 -10.05 -21.96 12.37
CA CYS A 132 -11.23 -22.81 12.29
C CYS A 132 -11.34 -23.83 13.43
N ARG A 133 -10.21 -24.39 13.87
CA ARG A 133 -10.15 -25.39 14.96
C ARG A 133 -10.13 -24.76 16.35
N SER A 134 -10.08 -23.44 16.45
CA SER A 134 -9.87 -22.72 17.70
C SER A 134 -11.05 -21.88 18.14
N GLN A 135 -11.95 -21.55 17.20
CA GLN A 135 -13.13 -20.71 17.45
C GLN A 135 -14.36 -21.20 16.69
N GLU A 136 -15.53 -21.10 17.35
CA GLU A 136 -16.82 -21.39 16.74
C GLU A 136 -17.15 -20.32 15.67
N GLY A 137 -17.76 -20.76 14.57
CA GLY A 137 -18.17 -19.89 13.44
C GLY A 137 -17.07 -19.61 12.42
N GLU A 138 -15.80 -19.97 12.70
CA GLU A 138 -14.70 -19.66 11.80
C GLU A 138 -14.69 -20.49 10.51
N ASP A 139 -15.26 -21.68 10.49
CA ASP A 139 -15.42 -22.45 9.26
C ASP A 139 -16.40 -21.76 8.29
N ALA A 140 -17.50 -21.21 8.80
CA ALA A 140 -18.46 -20.46 8.00
C ALA A 140 -17.85 -19.14 7.49
N ARG A 141 -17.07 -18.46 8.33
CA ARG A 141 -16.35 -17.23 7.95
C ARG A 141 -15.30 -17.51 6.88
N LEU A 142 -14.53 -18.58 6.99
CA LEU A 142 -13.58 -19.00 5.97
C LEU A 142 -14.28 -19.29 4.64
N TYR A 143 -15.41 -20.02 4.67
CA TYR A 143 -16.18 -20.27 3.44
C TYR A 143 -16.64 -18.97 2.78
N THR A 144 -17.15 -18.03 3.56
CA THR A 144 -17.57 -16.70 3.07
C THR A 144 -16.40 -15.95 2.44
N ALA A 145 -15.25 -15.95 3.10
CA ALA A 145 -14.02 -15.32 2.63
C ALA A 145 -13.53 -15.92 1.30
N VAL A 146 -13.45 -17.26 1.22
CA VAL A 146 -13.03 -17.98 0.00
C VAL A 146 -13.98 -17.73 -1.14
N LYS A 147 -15.31 -17.77 -0.86
CA LYS A 147 -16.33 -17.50 -1.88
C LYS A 147 -16.19 -16.09 -2.44
N ALA A 148 -16.06 -15.08 -1.58
CA ALA A 148 -15.94 -13.69 -2.01
C ALA A 148 -14.68 -13.45 -2.86
N LEU A 149 -13.53 -13.99 -2.42
CA LEU A 149 -12.29 -13.94 -3.22
C LEU A 149 -12.46 -14.60 -4.59
N SER A 150 -13.06 -15.79 -4.61
CA SER A 150 -13.29 -16.54 -5.85
C SER A 150 -14.20 -15.77 -6.80
N ASP A 151 -15.32 -15.25 -6.31
CA ASP A 151 -16.26 -14.48 -7.12
C ASP A 151 -15.60 -13.22 -7.70
N PHE A 152 -14.82 -12.52 -6.89
CA PHE A 152 -14.09 -11.33 -7.30
C PHE A 152 -13.01 -11.65 -8.34
N CYS A 153 -12.18 -12.67 -8.12
CA CYS A 153 -11.18 -13.10 -9.10
C CYS A 153 -11.81 -13.56 -10.43
N CYS A 154 -12.96 -14.25 -10.37
CA CYS A 154 -13.71 -14.64 -11.57
C CYS A 154 -14.22 -13.40 -12.34
N ALA A 155 -14.74 -12.39 -11.63
CA ALA A 155 -15.18 -11.14 -12.25
C ALA A 155 -14.01 -10.36 -12.89
N LEU A 156 -12.85 -10.35 -12.23
CA LEU A 156 -11.61 -9.77 -12.77
C LEU A 156 -10.98 -10.61 -13.89
N GLN A 157 -11.41 -11.87 -14.09
CA GLN A 157 -10.83 -12.85 -15.01
C GLN A 157 -9.35 -13.17 -14.69
N ILE A 158 -8.99 -13.18 -13.41
CA ILE A 158 -7.65 -13.54 -12.92
C ILE A 158 -7.68 -14.94 -12.34
N ASN A 159 -6.68 -15.76 -12.67
CA ASN A 159 -6.57 -17.12 -12.14
C ASN A 159 -5.89 -17.17 -10.77
N VAL A 160 -6.28 -18.16 -9.96
CA VAL A 160 -5.64 -18.51 -8.69
C VAL A 160 -5.19 -19.97 -8.77
N PRO A 161 -4.07 -20.27 -9.48
CA PRO A 161 -3.68 -21.64 -9.76
C PRO A 161 -3.13 -22.37 -8.53
N THR A 162 -2.74 -21.66 -7.49
CA THR A 162 -2.15 -22.24 -6.28
C THR A 162 -2.54 -21.50 -5.03
N GLY A 163 -2.45 -22.19 -3.93
CA GLY A 163 -2.71 -21.68 -2.59
C GLY A 163 -2.50 -22.77 -1.56
N LYS A 164 -2.64 -22.38 -0.31
CA LYS A 164 -2.60 -23.32 0.82
C LYS A 164 -3.39 -22.75 2.01
N ASP A 165 -3.72 -23.61 2.96
CA ASP A 165 -4.42 -23.25 4.17
C ASP A 165 -3.67 -23.71 5.44
N SER A 166 -3.87 -22.96 6.51
CA SER A 166 -3.48 -23.28 7.88
C SER A 166 -4.65 -22.99 8.81
N LEU A 167 -5.33 -24.05 9.26
CA LEU A 167 -6.65 -23.93 9.93
C LEU A 167 -6.58 -23.94 11.47
N SER A 168 -5.39 -23.86 12.06
CA SER A 168 -5.21 -23.90 13.51
C SER A 168 -4.23 -22.84 14.01
N MET A 169 -4.25 -21.67 13.38
CA MET A 169 -3.32 -20.57 13.69
C MET A 169 -3.56 -20.04 15.10
N THR A 170 -2.77 -20.55 16.04
CA THR A 170 -2.85 -20.20 17.45
C THR A 170 -1.47 -20.29 18.07
N GLN A 171 -1.03 -19.24 18.74
CA GLN A 171 0.16 -19.26 19.60
C GLN A 171 -0.24 -19.63 21.02
N LYS A 172 0.41 -20.64 21.59
CA LYS A 172 0.25 -21.04 22.99
C LYS A 172 1.51 -20.65 23.76
N TYR A 173 1.33 -20.01 24.90
CA TYR A 173 2.41 -19.61 25.78
C TYR A 173 2.55 -20.56 26.98
N PRO A 174 3.76 -20.64 27.59
CA PRO A 174 3.99 -21.53 28.74
C PRO A 174 3.09 -21.25 29.97
N ASN A 175 2.63 -20.02 30.13
CA ASN A 175 1.69 -19.58 31.19
C ASN A 175 0.22 -19.99 30.92
N GLY A 176 -0.06 -20.70 29.81
CA GLY A 176 -1.39 -21.16 29.47
C GLY A 176 -2.19 -20.16 28.60
N GLU A 177 -1.68 -18.97 28.38
CA GLU A 177 -2.30 -18.01 27.46
C GLU A 177 -2.30 -18.53 26.02
N LYS A 178 -3.34 -18.15 25.29
CA LYS A 178 -3.47 -18.43 23.85
C LYS A 178 -3.76 -17.13 23.12
N VAL A 179 -2.99 -16.86 22.08
CA VAL A 179 -3.29 -15.81 21.09
C VAL A 179 -3.77 -16.51 19.83
N ILE A 180 -5.00 -16.21 19.44
CA ILE A 180 -5.62 -16.75 18.24
C ILE A 180 -5.41 -15.73 17.11
N SER A 181 -4.85 -16.18 16.00
CA SER A 181 -4.66 -15.33 14.82
C SER A 181 -6.01 -14.89 14.26
N PRO A 182 -6.16 -13.65 13.78
CA PRO A 182 -7.31 -13.30 12.94
C PRO A 182 -7.36 -14.19 11.70
N GLY A 183 -8.57 -14.51 11.24
CA GLY A 183 -8.75 -15.13 9.94
C GLY A 183 -8.28 -14.15 8.85
N THR A 184 -7.33 -14.58 8.03
CA THR A 184 -6.81 -13.74 6.94
C THR A 184 -6.40 -14.58 5.73
N VAL A 185 -6.35 -13.94 4.57
CA VAL A 185 -5.67 -14.45 3.39
C VAL A 185 -4.51 -13.51 3.03
N ILE A 186 -3.36 -14.11 2.73
CA ILE A 186 -2.25 -13.39 2.09
C ILE A 186 -2.27 -13.76 0.62
N VAL A 187 -2.48 -12.76 -0.22
CA VAL A 187 -2.51 -12.91 -1.68
C VAL A 187 -1.17 -12.45 -2.23
N SER A 188 -0.48 -13.34 -2.93
CA SER A 188 0.68 -12.98 -3.75
C SER A 188 0.24 -12.87 -5.19
N ALA A 189 0.56 -11.75 -5.84
CA ALA A 189 0.35 -11.56 -7.27
C ALA A 189 1.68 -11.58 -8.01
N GLY A 190 1.67 -12.09 -9.23
CA GLY A 190 2.86 -12.11 -10.08
C GLY A 190 2.50 -12.20 -11.54
N GLY A 191 3.35 -11.61 -12.40
CA GLY A 191 3.13 -11.64 -13.82
C GLY A 191 4.30 -11.15 -14.65
N GLU A 192 4.22 -11.38 -15.96
CA GLU A 192 5.25 -10.93 -16.93
C GLU A 192 5.20 -9.41 -17.09
N VAL A 193 6.38 -8.79 -17.06
CA VAL A 193 6.61 -7.35 -17.30
C VAL A 193 7.17 -7.17 -18.71
N SER A 194 6.55 -6.27 -19.48
CA SER A 194 6.96 -5.97 -20.86
C SER A 194 8.26 -5.17 -20.94
N ASP A 195 8.47 -4.22 -20.01
CA ASP A 195 9.65 -3.35 -19.95
C ASP A 195 9.98 -2.96 -18.51
N VAL A 196 11.02 -3.56 -17.94
CA VAL A 196 11.47 -3.31 -16.56
C VAL A 196 11.94 -1.88 -16.31
N LYS A 197 12.24 -1.11 -17.36
CA LYS A 197 12.68 0.29 -17.27
C LYS A 197 11.51 1.25 -17.02
N LYS A 198 10.28 0.81 -17.27
CA LYS A 198 9.05 1.62 -17.09
C LYS A 198 8.39 1.42 -15.74
N VAL A 199 8.97 0.63 -14.84
CA VAL A 199 8.43 0.41 -13.50
C VAL A 199 8.44 1.72 -12.72
N VAL A 200 7.27 2.14 -12.25
CA VAL A 200 7.07 3.38 -11.50
C VAL A 200 7.60 3.24 -10.07
N SER A 201 8.18 4.30 -9.53
CA SER A 201 8.64 4.41 -8.14
C SER A 201 7.62 5.15 -7.28
N PRO A 202 7.47 4.81 -5.99
CA PRO A 202 6.64 5.60 -5.08
C PRO A 202 7.24 6.96 -4.72
N VAL A 203 8.53 7.18 -4.98
CA VAL A 203 9.25 8.37 -4.52
C VAL A 203 8.86 9.61 -5.32
N LEU A 204 8.35 10.62 -4.63
CA LEU A 204 7.95 11.90 -5.21
C LEU A 204 9.11 12.55 -5.98
N VAL A 205 8.84 13.02 -7.18
CA VAL A 205 9.76 13.86 -7.94
C VAL A 205 9.56 15.32 -7.55
N ASN A 206 10.60 15.97 -6.99
CA ASN A 206 10.55 17.38 -6.60
C ASN A 206 10.52 18.28 -7.83
N ASN A 207 9.32 18.52 -8.35
CA ASN A 207 9.09 19.38 -9.53
C ASN A 207 7.72 20.05 -9.41
N GLU A 208 7.70 21.36 -9.25
CA GLU A 208 6.47 22.17 -9.14
C GLU A 208 5.59 22.16 -10.40
N LYS A 209 6.16 21.79 -11.57
CA LYS A 209 5.40 21.67 -12.84
C LYS A 209 4.79 20.27 -12.99
N THR A 210 4.35 19.71 -11.88
CA THR A 210 3.66 18.42 -11.82
C THR A 210 2.42 18.51 -10.95
N THR A 211 1.51 17.59 -11.14
CA THR A 211 0.23 17.52 -10.42
C THR A 211 0.07 16.13 -9.83
N LEU A 212 -0.46 16.09 -8.60
CA LEU A 212 -0.84 14.86 -7.90
C LEU A 212 -2.32 14.59 -8.12
N TYR A 213 -2.66 13.34 -8.44
CA TYR A 213 -4.03 12.86 -8.58
C TYR A 213 -4.25 11.65 -7.68
N HIS A 214 -5.42 11.62 -7.05
CA HIS A 214 -5.99 10.42 -6.46
C HIS A 214 -6.84 9.71 -7.51
N ILE A 215 -6.71 8.40 -7.63
CA ILE A 215 -7.54 7.53 -8.46
C ILE A 215 -8.20 6.52 -7.54
N ASP A 216 -9.53 6.52 -7.50
CA ASP A 216 -10.30 5.56 -6.72
C ASP A 216 -10.40 4.21 -7.45
N PHE A 217 -10.25 3.12 -6.71
CA PHE A 217 -10.42 1.75 -7.18
C PHE A 217 -11.57 1.05 -6.47
N SER A 218 -12.11 1.65 -5.40
CA SER A 218 -13.11 1.00 -4.56
C SER A 218 -14.54 1.17 -5.05
N PHE A 219 -14.86 2.30 -5.66
CA PHE A 219 -16.23 2.74 -5.96
C PHE A 219 -17.13 2.69 -4.71
N ASP A 220 -16.56 2.95 -3.53
CA ASP A 220 -17.23 2.89 -2.21
C ASP A 220 -17.08 4.20 -1.45
N GLU A 221 -17.95 4.41 -0.47
CA GLU A 221 -17.80 5.51 0.50
C GLU A 221 -16.58 5.26 1.40
N LEU A 222 -15.97 6.34 1.89
CA LEU A 222 -14.81 6.24 2.80
C LEU A 222 -15.26 5.70 4.15
N LYS A 223 -14.59 4.64 4.63
CA LYS A 223 -14.93 3.92 5.85
C LYS A 223 -13.70 3.65 6.69
N LEU A 224 -13.87 3.66 8.01
CA LEU A 224 -12.78 3.51 8.98
C LEU A 224 -12.76 2.16 9.69
N GLY A 225 -13.75 1.29 9.47
CA GLY A 225 -13.76 -0.05 10.02
C GLY A 225 -12.65 -0.92 9.41
N GLY A 226 -12.06 -1.79 10.22
CA GLY A 226 -10.98 -2.69 9.79
C GLY A 226 -9.69 -1.98 9.38
N SER A 227 -9.48 -0.72 9.78
CA SER A 227 -8.32 0.08 9.41
C SER A 227 -7.24 0.13 10.50
N ALA A 228 -6.02 0.52 10.12
CA ALA A 228 -4.96 0.84 11.06
C ALA A 228 -5.37 1.98 12.02
N PHE A 229 -6.18 2.93 11.54
CA PHE A 229 -6.74 3.97 12.40
C PHE A 229 -7.61 3.38 13.52
N ALA A 230 -8.57 2.51 13.21
CA ALA A 230 -9.38 1.84 14.22
C ALA A 230 -8.52 1.02 15.18
N GLN A 231 -7.54 0.27 14.66
CA GLN A 231 -6.60 -0.51 15.46
C GLN A 231 -5.78 0.36 16.42
N SER A 232 -5.34 1.56 16.00
CA SER A 232 -4.57 2.47 16.86
C SER A 232 -5.36 2.96 18.07
N LEU A 233 -6.70 2.90 17.99
CA LEU A 233 -7.65 3.23 19.06
C LEU A 233 -8.16 1.98 19.82
N GLY A 234 -7.59 0.80 19.56
CA GLY A 234 -8.01 -0.45 20.18
C GLY A 234 -9.39 -0.92 19.72
N LYS A 235 -9.82 -0.53 18.54
CA LYS A 235 -11.09 -0.88 17.91
C LYS A 235 -10.87 -1.67 16.61
N VAL A 236 -11.93 -2.31 16.12
CA VAL A 236 -11.98 -2.89 14.77
C VAL A 236 -12.94 -2.07 13.91
N GLY A 237 -14.20 -1.91 14.35
CA GLY A 237 -15.27 -1.25 13.60
C GLY A 237 -15.92 -2.14 12.55
N ASP A 238 -17.24 -2.10 12.47
CA ASP A 238 -18.03 -2.93 11.53
C ASP A 238 -18.12 -2.35 10.12
N ASP A 239 -17.94 -1.03 9.97
CA ASP A 239 -18.08 -0.33 8.69
C ASP A 239 -16.78 -0.40 7.87
N VAL A 240 -16.56 -1.55 7.22
CA VAL A 240 -15.35 -1.87 6.45
C VAL A 240 -15.52 -1.44 4.99
N PRO A 241 -14.53 -0.79 4.35
CA PRO A 241 -14.57 -0.53 2.91
C PRO A 241 -14.49 -1.83 2.11
N CYS A 242 -14.96 -1.77 0.85
CA CYS A 242 -14.83 -2.88 -0.08
C CYS A 242 -14.75 -2.35 -1.52
N VAL A 243 -14.37 -3.20 -2.46
CA VAL A 243 -14.60 -2.92 -3.88
C VAL A 243 -16.05 -3.25 -4.19
N GLN A 244 -16.82 -2.24 -4.59
CA GLN A 244 -18.26 -2.39 -4.87
C GLN A 244 -18.53 -2.88 -6.30
N ASP A 245 -17.60 -2.63 -7.22
CA ASP A 245 -17.73 -3.00 -8.63
C ASP A 245 -16.39 -3.53 -9.16
N ALA A 246 -16.37 -4.82 -9.48
CA ALA A 246 -15.17 -5.49 -10.01
C ALA A 246 -14.82 -5.06 -11.44
N GLU A 247 -15.79 -4.70 -12.26
CA GLU A 247 -15.57 -4.20 -13.62
C GLU A 247 -14.91 -2.82 -13.55
N TYR A 248 -15.43 -1.93 -12.70
CA TYR A 248 -14.80 -0.63 -12.44
C TYR A 248 -13.35 -0.77 -11.94
N PHE A 249 -13.09 -1.69 -11.00
CA PHE A 249 -11.72 -1.97 -10.53
C PHE A 249 -10.81 -2.41 -11.68
N ARG A 250 -11.28 -3.30 -12.55
CA ARG A 250 -10.55 -3.76 -13.73
C ARG A 250 -10.25 -2.61 -14.69
N ASP A 251 -11.24 -1.76 -14.97
CA ASP A 251 -11.08 -0.60 -15.86
C ASP A 251 -10.07 0.41 -15.28
N ALA A 252 -10.13 0.67 -13.96
CA ALA A 252 -9.16 1.51 -13.27
C ALA A 252 -7.73 0.94 -13.38
N PHE A 253 -7.56 -0.37 -13.14
CA PHE A 253 -6.28 -1.04 -13.30
C PHE A 253 -5.73 -0.91 -14.72
N LEU A 254 -6.54 -1.19 -15.74
CA LEU A 254 -6.14 -1.13 -17.15
C LEU A 254 -5.83 0.29 -17.60
N ALA A 255 -6.59 1.30 -17.15
CA ALA A 255 -6.29 2.71 -17.42
C ALA A 255 -4.93 3.11 -16.83
N VAL A 256 -4.62 2.71 -15.60
CA VAL A 256 -3.30 2.98 -14.99
C VAL A 256 -2.19 2.21 -15.74
N GLN A 257 -2.41 0.98 -16.19
CA GLN A 257 -1.47 0.24 -17.03
C GLN A 257 -1.18 0.99 -18.34
N GLU A 258 -2.18 1.60 -18.96
CA GLU A 258 -1.96 2.46 -20.15
C GLU A 258 -1.07 3.65 -19.81
N LEU A 259 -1.31 4.33 -18.67
CA LEU A 259 -0.47 5.45 -18.22
C LEU A 259 0.98 5.02 -17.96
N VAL A 260 1.19 3.86 -17.32
CA VAL A 260 2.53 3.29 -17.06
C VAL A 260 3.23 2.96 -18.38
N ASN A 261 2.56 2.26 -19.28
CA ASN A 261 3.12 1.88 -20.60
C ASN A 261 3.51 3.09 -21.44
N LYS A 262 2.75 4.17 -21.37
CA LYS A 262 3.07 5.44 -22.04
C LYS A 262 4.13 6.29 -21.34
N GLY A 263 4.55 5.91 -20.11
CA GLY A 263 5.51 6.67 -19.31
C GLY A 263 4.97 8.03 -18.84
N LEU A 264 3.67 8.12 -18.57
CA LEU A 264 2.99 9.36 -18.17
C LEU A 264 3.02 9.58 -16.65
N ILE A 265 3.31 8.54 -15.85
CA ILE A 265 3.41 8.60 -14.40
C ILE A 265 4.86 8.79 -13.99
N LEU A 266 5.15 9.84 -13.23
CA LEU A 266 6.47 10.16 -12.71
C LEU A 266 6.76 9.44 -11.39
N ALA A 267 5.76 9.36 -10.52
CA ALA A 267 5.77 8.65 -9.26
C ALA A 267 4.35 8.17 -8.94
N GLY A 268 4.23 7.12 -8.16
CA GLY A 268 2.92 6.65 -7.73
C GLY A 268 3.01 5.63 -6.60
N HIS A 269 2.01 5.62 -5.72
CA HIS A 269 1.94 4.77 -4.55
C HIS A 269 0.50 4.37 -4.26
N ASP A 270 0.29 3.16 -3.74
CA ASP A 270 -1.04 2.67 -3.39
C ASP A 270 -1.56 3.30 -2.08
N ILE A 271 -2.86 3.21 -1.86
CA ILE A 271 -3.50 3.53 -0.59
C ILE A 271 -3.82 2.20 0.10
N SER A 272 -3.10 1.92 1.18
CA SER A 272 -3.23 0.71 1.98
C SER A 272 -3.27 1.05 3.47
N ALA A 273 -2.64 0.25 4.34
CA ALA A 273 -2.63 0.47 5.78
C ALA A 273 -2.16 1.88 6.17
N GLY A 274 -3.01 2.61 6.90
CA GLY A 274 -2.78 4.00 7.31
C GLY A 274 -3.42 5.05 6.42
N GLY A 275 -4.01 4.66 5.28
CA GLY A 275 -4.80 5.52 4.41
C GLY A 275 -4.02 6.57 3.63
N LEU A 276 -4.75 7.50 3.03
CA LEU A 276 -4.20 8.53 2.12
C LEU A 276 -3.03 9.33 2.73
N ILE A 277 -3.12 9.71 4.01
CA ILE A 277 -2.07 10.52 4.64
C ILE A 277 -0.75 9.76 4.73
N THR A 278 -0.80 8.46 5.00
CA THR A 278 0.39 7.59 5.02
C THR A 278 1.00 7.50 3.62
N THR A 279 0.20 7.24 2.60
CA THR A 279 0.63 7.22 1.19
C THR A 279 1.38 8.51 0.80
N LEU A 280 0.80 9.68 1.11
CA LEU A 280 1.43 10.98 0.81
C LEU A 280 2.75 11.19 1.56
N LEU A 281 2.83 10.77 2.83
CA LEU A 281 4.06 10.85 3.62
C LEU A 281 5.14 9.91 3.08
N GLU A 282 4.79 8.66 2.76
CA GLU A 282 5.70 7.65 2.25
C GLU A 282 6.29 8.07 0.89
N MET A 283 5.51 8.71 0.03
CA MET A 283 6.02 9.31 -1.21
C MET A 283 7.12 10.36 -0.97
N CYS A 284 7.15 11.00 0.21
CA CYS A 284 8.16 12.00 0.58
C CYS A 284 9.30 11.44 1.45
N PHE A 285 9.11 10.33 2.15
CA PHE A 285 10.03 9.85 3.19
C PHE A 285 11.44 9.55 2.69
N ALA A 286 11.55 9.03 1.48
CA ALA A 286 12.84 8.63 0.93
C ALA A 286 13.68 9.79 0.37
N ASN A 287 13.08 10.97 0.19
CA ASN A 287 13.77 12.20 -0.20
C ASN A 287 14.31 12.96 1.02
N VAL A 288 15.36 13.74 0.84
CA VAL A 288 15.90 14.65 1.86
C VAL A 288 15.26 16.03 1.80
N GLU A 289 14.69 16.42 0.66
CA GLU A 289 14.09 17.72 0.40
C GLU A 289 12.67 17.57 -0.17
N GLY A 290 11.92 18.67 -0.17
CA GLY A 290 10.60 18.78 -0.76
C GLY A 290 9.47 18.21 0.09
N GLY A 291 8.25 18.59 -0.26
CA GLY A 291 6.99 18.16 0.33
C GLY A 291 5.83 18.37 -0.62
N MET A 292 4.62 18.59 -0.08
CA MET A 292 3.40 18.70 -0.88
C MET A 292 2.43 19.74 -0.32
N GLU A 293 1.68 20.36 -1.22
CA GLU A 293 0.47 21.13 -0.92
C GLU A 293 -0.74 20.38 -1.51
N ILE A 294 -1.68 19.99 -0.64
CA ILE A 294 -2.81 19.12 -0.94
C ILE A 294 -4.11 19.84 -0.62
N SER A 295 -5.06 19.89 -1.56
CA SER A 295 -6.43 20.34 -1.33
C SER A 295 -7.41 19.17 -1.44
N LEU A 296 -8.21 19.00 -0.41
CA LEU A 296 -9.26 17.99 -0.33
C LEU A 296 -10.67 18.55 -0.62
N ASP A 297 -10.78 19.80 -1.09
CA ASP A 297 -12.05 20.50 -1.32
C ASP A 297 -12.98 19.78 -2.29
N LYS A 298 -12.40 19.05 -3.24
CA LYS A 298 -13.17 18.29 -4.24
C LYS A 298 -13.65 16.92 -3.74
N MET A 299 -13.16 16.46 -2.60
CA MET A 299 -13.66 15.24 -1.99
C MET A 299 -15.05 15.47 -1.41
N LYS A 300 -15.99 14.56 -1.71
CA LYS A 300 -17.39 14.65 -1.25
C LYS A 300 -17.50 14.48 0.26
N GLU A 301 -16.68 13.58 0.83
CA GLU A 301 -16.59 13.39 2.28
C GLU A 301 -16.14 14.68 2.96
N GLN A 302 -16.78 15.03 4.09
CA GLN A 302 -16.47 16.22 4.85
C GLN A 302 -15.61 15.92 6.08
N ASP A 303 -15.65 14.71 6.56
CA ASP A 303 -14.84 14.27 7.70
C ASP A 303 -13.38 14.07 7.28
N ILE A 304 -12.53 14.97 7.73
CA ILE A 304 -11.10 14.96 7.41
C ILE A 304 -10.41 13.70 7.93
N VAL A 305 -10.85 13.12 9.05
CA VAL A 305 -10.29 11.87 9.60
C VAL A 305 -10.61 10.71 8.67
N LYS A 306 -11.85 10.61 8.18
CA LYS A 306 -12.20 9.61 7.18
C LYS A 306 -11.39 9.76 5.89
N ILE A 307 -11.26 10.99 5.38
CA ILE A 307 -10.50 11.24 4.15
C ILE A 307 -9.04 10.80 4.29
N LEU A 308 -8.42 11.10 5.43
CA LEU A 308 -7.00 10.85 5.63
C LEU A 308 -6.66 9.40 6.00
N PHE A 309 -7.56 8.69 6.71
CA PHE A 309 -7.26 7.39 7.29
C PHE A 309 -8.10 6.22 6.75
N ALA A 310 -9.09 6.47 5.88
CA ALA A 310 -9.79 5.37 5.23
C ALA A 310 -8.86 4.59 4.30
N GLU A 311 -8.96 3.27 4.37
CA GLU A 311 -8.12 2.32 3.62
C GLU A 311 -8.90 1.74 2.42
N ASN A 312 -9.71 2.57 1.78
CA ASN A 312 -10.36 2.21 0.54
C ASN A 312 -9.30 1.99 -0.56
N PRO A 313 -9.39 0.91 -1.34
CA PRO A 313 -8.48 0.70 -2.47
C PRO A 313 -8.42 1.90 -3.41
N GLY A 314 -7.23 2.40 -3.63
CA GLY A 314 -6.96 3.56 -4.46
C GLY A 314 -5.46 3.79 -4.61
N ILE A 315 -5.08 4.78 -5.40
CA ILE A 315 -3.69 5.15 -5.63
C ILE A 315 -3.51 6.65 -5.72
N VAL A 316 -2.28 7.11 -5.48
CA VAL A 316 -1.85 8.48 -5.77
C VAL A 316 -0.81 8.43 -6.87
N ILE A 317 -0.99 9.24 -7.91
CA ILE A 317 -0.03 9.38 -9.01
C ILE A 317 0.45 10.82 -9.15
N GLN A 318 1.70 10.97 -9.56
CA GLN A 318 2.30 12.24 -9.96
C GLN A 318 2.48 12.29 -11.47
N VAL A 319 2.01 13.36 -12.09
CA VAL A 319 1.98 13.54 -13.55
C VAL A 319 2.59 14.89 -13.92
N SER A 320 3.38 14.93 -14.99
CA SER A 320 3.85 16.21 -15.55
C SER A 320 2.67 17.05 -16.07
N ASP A 321 2.67 18.34 -15.77
CA ASP A 321 1.64 19.28 -16.27
C ASP A 321 1.51 19.33 -17.79
N LYS A 322 2.55 18.90 -18.52
CA LYS A 322 2.53 18.78 -19.98
C LYS A 322 1.59 17.67 -20.46
N HIS A 323 1.39 16.63 -19.64
CA HIS A 323 0.64 15.43 -20.00
C HIS A 323 -0.70 15.31 -19.28
N LYS A 324 -1.06 16.27 -18.43
CA LYS A 324 -2.26 16.17 -17.59
C LYS A 324 -3.56 15.99 -18.38
N GLU A 325 -3.68 16.61 -19.54
CA GLU A 325 -4.90 16.47 -20.36
C GLU A 325 -4.99 15.09 -21.04
N GLU A 326 -3.84 14.51 -21.43
CA GLU A 326 -3.78 13.13 -21.94
C GLU A 326 -4.14 12.13 -20.84
N VAL A 327 -3.59 12.31 -19.64
CA VAL A 327 -3.90 11.46 -18.47
C VAL A 327 -5.39 11.51 -18.12
N LYS A 328 -5.97 12.71 -18.03
CA LYS A 328 -7.41 12.88 -17.76
C LYS A 328 -8.25 12.18 -18.80
N LYS A 329 -7.91 12.37 -20.09
CA LYS A 329 -8.64 11.75 -21.18
C LYS A 329 -8.64 10.22 -21.09
N ILE A 330 -7.50 9.59 -20.76
CA ILE A 330 -7.40 8.14 -20.58
C ILE A 330 -8.32 7.67 -19.45
N LEU A 331 -8.29 8.38 -18.31
CA LEU A 331 -9.13 8.03 -17.16
C LEU A 331 -10.64 8.24 -17.44
N GLU A 332 -11.00 9.34 -18.12
CA GLU A 332 -12.37 9.66 -18.50
C GLU A 332 -12.91 8.68 -19.55
N ASP A 333 -12.11 8.33 -20.56
CA ASP A 333 -12.50 7.37 -21.61
C ASP A 333 -12.72 5.96 -21.00
N ALA A 334 -12.01 5.64 -19.91
CA ALA A 334 -12.19 4.40 -19.14
C ALA A 334 -13.30 4.48 -18.07
N GLY A 335 -13.95 5.63 -17.89
CA GLY A 335 -14.97 5.82 -16.85
C GLY A 335 -14.43 5.82 -15.41
N VAL A 336 -13.14 6.07 -15.23
CA VAL A 336 -12.45 5.98 -13.94
C VAL A 336 -12.49 7.31 -13.19
N GLY A 337 -12.92 7.28 -11.93
CA GLY A 337 -12.95 8.44 -11.04
C GLY A 337 -11.56 8.88 -10.61
N TYR A 338 -11.26 10.16 -10.78
CA TYR A 338 -10.01 10.75 -10.29
C TYR A 338 -10.23 12.13 -9.69
N LEU A 339 -9.35 12.53 -8.78
CA LEU A 339 -9.37 13.86 -8.16
C LEU A 339 -7.98 14.47 -8.20
N LYS A 340 -7.90 15.73 -8.62
CA LYS A 340 -6.68 16.51 -8.43
C LYS A 340 -6.51 16.80 -6.94
N LEU A 341 -5.40 16.33 -6.36
CA LEU A 341 -5.05 16.56 -4.96
C LEU A 341 -4.22 17.83 -4.77
N GLY A 342 -3.17 18.03 -5.57
CA GLY A 342 -2.24 19.13 -5.33
C GLY A 342 -0.97 19.04 -6.17
N LYS A 343 0.13 19.51 -5.60
CA LYS A 343 1.44 19.58 -6.25
C LYS A 343 2.59 19.44 -5.23
N PRO A 344 3.79 19.06 -5.68
CA PRO A 344 5.01 19.16 -4.87
C PRO A 344 5.35 20.61 -4.53
N THR A 345 6.06 20.81 -3.40
CA THR A 345 6.61 22.08 -2.96
C THR A 345 8.05 21.89 -2.45
N ASP A 346 8.80 22.99 -2.34
CA ASP A 346 10.16 22.97 -1.78
C ASP A 346 10.16 22.85 -0.24
N GLU A 347 9.02 23.10 0.39
CA GLU A 347 8.88 23.06 1.85
C GLU A 347 8.84 21.62 2.38
N ARG A 348 9.57 21.32 3.47
CA ARG A 348 9.69 19.97 4.04
C ARG A 348 8.50 19.60 4.95
N HIS A 349 7.29 19.79 4.44
CA HIS A 349 6.04 19.38 5.10
C HIS A 349 4.97 19.03 4.06
N ILE A 350 3.93 18.33 4.52
CA ILE A 350 2.68 18.18 3.78
C ILE A 350 1.69 19.17 4.36
N LEU A 351 1.20 20.09 3.54
CA LEU A 351 0.14 21.03 3.87
C LEU A 351 -1.16 20.51 3.27
N VAL A 352 -2.14 20.20 4.12
CA VAL A 352 -3.46 19.69 3.72
C VAL A 352 -4.51 20.74 4.01
N SER A 353 -5.32 21.12 3.03
CA SER A 353 -6.44 22.05 3.18
C SER A 353 -7.78 21.39 2.88
N LYS A 354 -8.82 21.77 3.63
CA LYS A 354 -10.23 21.47 3.35
C LYS A 354 -11.12 22.59 3.86
N GLY A 355 -11.79 23.30 2.94
CA GLY A 355 -12.47 24.55 3.26
C GLY A 355 -11.49 25.58 3.85
N ASP A 356 -11.86 26.17 4.98
CA ASP A 356 -11.00 27.14 5.69
C ASP A 356 -9.97 26.47 6.63
N ALA A 357 -10.03 25.16 6.80
CA ALA A 357 -9.13 24.43 7.69
C ALA A 357 -7.85 24.01 6.96
N THR A 358 -6.72 24.11 7.68
CA THR A 358 -5.41 23.72 7.18
C THR A 358 -4.66 22.91 8.24
N TYR A 359 -4.03 21.84 7.80
CA TYR A 359 -3.25 20.90 8.64
C TYR A 359 -1.86 20.76 8.05
N GLN A 360 -0.84 20.86 8.91
CA GLN A 360 0.56 20.76 8.48
C GLN A 360 1.25 19.57 9.16
N PHE A 361 1.88 18.73 8.37
CA PHE A 361 2.60 17.55 8.84
C PHE A 361 4.08 17.64 8.45
N GLY A 362 4.96 17.75 9.44
CA GLY A 362 6.40 17.80 9.23
C GLY A 362 6.95 16.43 8.80
N ILE A 363 7.45 16.32 7.59
CA ILE A 363 7.84 15.05 6.96
C ILE A 363 8.96 14.35 7.76
N ASP A 364 10.01 15.06 8.14
CA ASP A 364 11.14 14.45 8.84
C ASP A 364 10.78 13.91 10.22
N TYR A 365 9.90 14.63 10.95
CA TYR A 365 9.39 14.15 12.22
C TYR A 365 8.51 12.90 12.03
N MET A 366 7.59 12.92 11.08
CA MET A 366 6.70 11.78 10.80
C MET A 366 7.50 10.57 10.28
N ARG A 367 8.55 10.78 9.50
CA ARG A 367 9.47 9.72 9.08
C ARG A 367 10.20 9.08 10.26
N ASP A 368 10.70 9.88 11.21
CA ASP A 368 11.35 9.35 12.41
C ASP A 368 10.36 8.56 13.29
N VAL A 369 9.10 9.01 13.39
CA VAL A 369 8.02 8.27 14.06
C VAL A 369 7.78 6.93 13.35
N TRP A 370 7.59 6.93 12.03
CA TRP A 370 7.39 5.75 11.20
C TRP A 370 8.56 4.76 11.30
N TYR A 371 9.79 5.26 11.32
CA TYR A 371 10.99 4.42 11.44
C TYR A 371 11.19 3.87 12.86
N SER A 372 10.65 4.52 13.89
CA SER A 372 10.91 4.19 15.30
C SER A 372 10.51 2.75 15.66
N SER A 373 9.43 2.21 15.11
CA SER A 373 9.01 0.82 15.34
C SER A 373 10.05 -0.17 14.79
N SER A 374 10.64 0.13 13.62
CA SER A 374 11.76 -0.64 13.08
C SER A 374 12.95 -0.65 14.03
N TYR A 375 13.31 0.50 14.60
CA TYR A 375 14.37 0.59 15.62
C TYR A 375 14.05 -0.24 16.87
N LEU A 376 12.81 -0.20 17.36
CA LEU A 376 12.40 -0.96 18.55
C LEU A 376 12.47 -2.48 18.33
N LEU A 377 12.17 -2.95 17.13
CA LEU A 377 12.31 -4.37 16.75
C LEU A 377 13.78 -4.74 16.51
N ASP A 378 14.54 -3.88 15.82
CA ASP A 378 15.96 -4.11 15.51
C ASP A 378 16.81 -4.24 16.77
N ARG A 379 16.59 -3.42 17.80
CA ARG A 379 17.33 -3.49 19.07
C ARG A 379 17.16 -4.82 19.80
N LYS A 380 16.15 -5.63 19.48
CA LYS A 380 15.96 -6.98 20.02
C LYS A 380 16.81 -8.04 19.33
N GLN A 381 17.30 -7.74 18.12
CA GLN A 381 18.05 -8.68 17.29
C GLN A 381 19.50 -8.28 17.10
N SER A 382 19.80 -6.98 17.12
CA SER A 382 21.14 -6.46 16.85
C SER A 382 22.00 -6.41 18.11
N MET A 383 23.33 -6.45 17.92
CA MET A 383 24.30 -6.26 18.98
C MET A 383 24.13 -4.88 19.65
N ASN A 384 24.59 -4.76 20.87
CA ASN A 384 24.45 -3.57 21.69
C ASN A 384 24.85 -2.28 20.96
N GLY A 385 23.91 -1.35 20.85
CA GLY A 385 24.09 -0.03 20.24
C GLY A 385 24.01 0.02 18.72
N CYS A 386 24.03 -1.10 17.97
CA CYS A 386 23.98 -1.07 16.49
C CYS A 386 22.64 -0.55 15.96
N ALA A 387 21.52 -0.99 16.53
CA ALA A 387 20.19 -0.52 16.13
C ALA A 387 20.04 1.00 16.35
N LYS A 388 20.56 1.52 17.49
CA LYS A 388 20.57 2.96 17.78
C LYS A 388 21.37 3.75 16.75
N LYS A 389 22.58 3.29 16.43
CA LYS A 389 23.44 3.93 15.41
C LYS A 389 22.76 3.94 14.04
N ARG A 390 22.08 2.86 13.66
CA ARG A 390 21.30 2.79 12.42
C ARG A 390 20.19 3.82 12.39
N PHE A 391 19.39 3.90 13.46
CA PHE A 391 18.31 4.87 13.58
C PHE A 391 18.78 6.32 13.55
N GLU A 392 19.94 6.62 14.15
CA GLU A 392 20.53 7.97 14.12
C GLU A 392 21.13 8.32 12.74
N ASN A 393 21.62 7.31 12.00
CA ASN A 393 22.38 7.52 10.77
C ASN A 393 21.60 7.36 9.47
N TYR A 394 20.44 6.67 9.46
CA TYR A 394 19.76 6.34 8.20
C TYR A 394 19.48 7.57 7.32
N LYS A 395 19.23 8.73 7.92
CA LYS A 395 18.93 10.01 7.28
C LYS A 395 20.15 10.88 6.98
N MET A 396 21.34 10.46 7.40
CA MET A 396 22.57 11.25 7.30
C MET A 396 23.43 10.89 6.09
N GLN A 397 23.06 9.86 5.35
CA GLN A 397 23.85 9.30 4.26
C GLN A 397 22.97 9.03 3.04
N PRO A 398 22.41 10.09 2.40
CA PRO A 398 21.65 9.91 1.18
C PRO A 398 22.55 9.35 0.08
N VAL A 399 21.97 8.48 -0.75
CA VAL A 399 22.68 7.93 -1.91
C VAL A 399 22.68 8.97 -3.01
N GLU A 400 23.86 9.34 -3.44
CA GLU A 400 24.08 10.22 -4.59
C GLU A 400 24.53 9.39 -5.79
N PHE A 401 23.89 9.61 -6.93
CA PHE A 401 24.24 8.97 -8.19
C PHE A 401 25.01 9.95 -9.07
N ALA A 402 26.26 9.63 -9.36
CA ALA A 402 27.05 10.37 -10.32
C ALA A 402 27.37 9.47 -11.53
N PHE A 403 26.97 9.90 -12.70
CA PHE A 403 27.33 9.23 -13.95
C PHE A 403 28.48 9.98 -14.62
N MET A 404 29.42 9.23 -15.25
CA MET A 404 30.41 9.86 -16.08
C MET A 404 29.73 10.65 -17.22
N PRO A 405 30.23 11.83 -17.61
CA PRO A 405 29.62 12.64 -18.65
C PRO A 405 29.43 11.91 -19.99
N GLU A 406 30.28 10.94 -20.27
CA GLU A 406 30.24 10.12 -21.50
C GLU A 406 29.22 8.97 -21.42
N PHE A 407 28.69 8.65 -20.24
CA PHE A 407 27.73 7.56 -20.07
C PHE A 407 26.39 7.90 -20.73
N LYS A 408 26.04 7.15 -21.78
CA LYS A 408 24.81 7.38 -22.56
C LYS A 408 23.70 6.37 -22.28
N GLY A 409 23.76 5.69 -21.17
CA GLY A 409 22.77 4.68 -20.78
C GLY A 409 22.73 3.42 -21.65
N LYS A 410 23.80 3.14 -22.37
CA LYS A 410 23.97 1.88 -23.12
C LYS A 410 25.17 1.13 -22.54
N LEU A 411 24.96 -0.13 -22.22
CA LEU A 411 25.99 -1.10 -21.92
C LEU A 411 26.44 -1.76 -23.23
#